data_b0c7ec27c02825fecd81edc43ad33fd4
#
_entry.id   b0c7ec27c02825fecd81edc43ad33fd4
#
_cell.length_a   1.000
_cell.length_b   1.000
_cell.length_c   1.000
_cell.angle_alpha   90.00
_cell.angle_beta   90.00
_cell.angle_gamma   90.00
#
_symmetry.space_group_name_H-M   'P 1'
#
loop_
_entity.id
_entity.type
_entity.pdbx_description
1 polymer ?
#
loop_
_entity_poly.entity_id
_entity_poly.type
_entity_poly.pdbx_seq_one_letter_code
_entity_poly.pdbx_strand_id
1 'polypeptide(L)'
;ITQKGKGYAPAEENPDVFHGIGHFDPEKGMEPRCGHLPTFSDTFSETIDALGAQEPRICAITAAMLRGTGLDAFAAHYPERCFDVGIAEGHAVSMAGGLAKQGMIPVVAIYSTFLQRAYDMLLQDVAMLGLHVVFAVDRAGLVGGDGGAFGFAGVRGCGFAGAIAL
;
A
#
# COMPACT_ATOMS: atom_id res chain seq x y z
N ILE A 1 4.22 -21.71 16.50
CA ILE A 1 4.21 -20.24 16.63
C ILE A 1 5.61 -19.78 16.18
N THR A 2 5.67 -18.93 15.18
CA THR A 2 6.89 -18.29 14.70
C THR A 2 6.92 -16.85 15.21
N GLN A 3 8.12 -16.37 15.54
CA GLN A 3 8.36 -14.97 15.90
C GLN A 3 9.21 -14.34 14.80
N LYS A 4 8.67 -13.31 14.15
CA LYS A 4 9.35 -12.58 13.07
C LYS A 4 10.63 -11.92 13.61
N GLY A 5 11.75 -12.08 12.89
CA GLY A 5 13.04 -11.51 13.29
C GLY A 5 13.81 -12.29 14.34
N LYS A 6 13.28 -13.39 14.89
CA LYS A 6 13.90 -14.13 15.98
C LYS A 6 15.31 -14.62 15.65
N GLY A 7 16.25 -14.34 16.55
CA GLY A 7 17.67 -14.70 16.44
C GLY A 7 18.57 -13.52 16.07
N TYR A 8 17.99 -12.34 15.77
CA TYR A 8 18.73 -11.12 15.53
C TYR A 8 18.04 -9.94 16.24
N ALA A 9 18.64 -9.44 17.31
CA ALA A 9 18.02 -8.47 18.21
C ALA A 9 17.44 -7.22 17.48
N PRO A 10 18.15 -6.57 16.53
CA PRO A 10 17.58 -5.44 15.80
C PRO A 10 16.31 -5.79 14.99
N ALA A 11 16.22 -7.03 14.49
CA ALA A 11 15.03 -7.48 13.76
C ALA A 11 13.90 -7.92 14.71
N GLU A 12 14.21 -8.33 15.91
CA GLU A 12 13.19 -8.61 16.95
C GLU A 12 12.55 -7.31 17.44
N GLU A 13 13.32 -6.23 17.56
CA GLU A 13 12.84 -4.91 17.95
C GLU A 13 12.07 -4.21 16.83
N ASN A 14 12.48 -4.40 15.57
CA ASN A 14 11.90 -3.73 14.40
C ASN A 14 11.67 -4.70 13.24
N PRO A 15 10.77 -5.69 13.40
CA PRO A 15 10.60 -6.78 12.42
C PRO A 15 10.13 -6.29 11.04
N ASP A 16 9.46 -5.16 10.96
CA ASP A 16 8.97 -4.62 9.70
C ASP A 16 10.06 -3.94 8.89
N VAL A 17 11.03 -3.31 9.55
CA VAL A 17 12.21 -2.72 8.90
C VAL A 17 13.07 -3.81 8.25
N PHE A 18 13.21 -4.94 8.93
CA PHE A 18 14.06 -6.06 8.49
C PHE A 18 13.32 -7.09 7.61
N HIS A 19 12.07 -6.83 7.23
CA HIS A 19 11.28 -7.79 6.44
C HIS A 19 11.72 -7.94 4.99
N GLY A 20 12.27 -6.94 4.38
CA GLY A 20 12.69 -6.97 2.97
C GLY A 20 13.87 -6.04 2.75
N ILE A 21 15.03 -6.45 3.26
CA ILE A 21 16.27 -5.68 3.18
C ILE A 21 17.21 -6.33 2.16
N GLY A 22 17.99 -5.49 1.48
CA GLY A 22 19.11 -5.92 0.66
C GLY A 22 20.35 -6.31 1.50
N HIS A 23 21.51 -6.32 0.90
CA HIS A 23 22.77 -6.52 1.61
C HIS A 23 22.97 -5.45 2.68
N PHE A 24 23.26 -5.85 3.91
CA PHE A 24 23.62 -4.99 5.02
C PHE A 24 24.68 -5.68 5.89
N ASP A 25 25.40 -4.89 6.65
CA ASP A 25 26.39 -5.38 7.61
C ASP A 25 25.69 -5.70 8.96
N PRO A 26 25.65 -6.96 9.41
CA PRO A 26 24.99 -7.33 10.67
C PRO A 26 25.55 -6.66 11.92
N GLU A 27 26.82 -6.22 11.89
CA GLU A 27 27.46 -5.56 13.02
C GLU A 27 27.16 -4.06 13.07
N LYS A 28 26.99 -3.43 11.87
CA LYS A 28 26.72 -1.98 11.73
C LYS A 28 25.24 -1.67 11.63
N GLY A 29 24.39 -2.68 11.37
CA GLY A 29 22.99 -2.50 11.10
C GLY A 29 22.70 -1.92 9.71
N MET A 30 21.51 -1.34 9.55
CA MET A 30 21.13 -0.71 8.30
C MET A 30 21.65 0.73 8.24
N GLU A 31 22.39 1.05 7.18
CA GLU A 31 22.74 2.43 6.89
C GLU A 31 21.49 3.20 6.39
N PRO A 32 21.30 4.46 6.83
CA PRO A 32 20.25 5.31 6.28
C PRO A 32 20.42 5.42 4.76
N ARG A 33 19.34 5.30 4.02
CA ARG A 33 19.35 5.52 2.56
C ARG A 33 19.57 7.01 2.27
N CYS A 34 20.82 7.41 2.25
CA CYS A 34 21.19 8.78 1.88
C CYS A 34 21.33 8.90 0.35
N GLY A 35 20.67 9.90 -0.24
CA GLY A 35 20.94 10.33 -1.64
C GLY A 35 20.28 9.53 -2.75
N HIS A 36 19.24 8.72 -2.47
CA HIS A 36 18.45 8.11 -3.54
C HIS A 36 17.42 9.12 -4.11
N LEU A 37 17.10 8.97 -5.37
CA LEU A 37 15.97 9.68 -5.98
C LEU A 37 14.65 9.21 -5.30
N PRO A 38 13.66 10.11 -5.16
CA PRO A 38 12.35 9.74 -4.63
C PRO A 38 11.75 8.58 -5.43
N THR A 39 11.19 7.62 -4.73
CA THR A 39 10.42 6.53 -5.34
C THR A 39 8.98 7.00 -5.60
N PHE A 40 8.23 6.22 -6.38
CA PHE A 40 6.78 6.47 -6.55
C PHE A 40 6.03 6.38 -5.22
N SER A 41 6.42 5.46 -4.34
CA SER A 41 5.81 5.34 -3.01
C SER A 41 6.11 6.55 -2.12
N ASP A 42 7.31 7.17 -2.24
CA ASP A 42 7.64 8.41 -1.54
C ASP A 42 6.74 9.56 -2.02
N THR A 43 6.61 9.72 -3.35
CA THR A 43 5.74 10.75 -3.95
C THR A 43 4.27 10.53 -3.59
N PHE A 44 3.82 9.27 -3.59
CA PHE A 44 2.46 8.92 -3.17
C PHE A 44 2.23 9.29 -1.71
N SER A 45 3.19 8.95 -0.81
CA SER A 45 3.13 9.27 0.61
C SER A 45 2.96 10.76 0.88
N GLU A 46 3.80 11.58 0.25
CA GLU A 46 3.71 13.04 0.36
C GLU A 46 2.37 13.58 -0.17
N THR A 47 1.92 13.03 -1.30
CA THR A 47 0.68 13.49 -1.96
C THR A 47 -0.56 13.16 -1.14
N ILE A 48 -0.68 11.92 -0.65
CA ILE A 48 -1.88 11.51 0.12
C ILE A 48 -1.95 12.23 1.46
N ASP A 49 -0.80 12.47 2.09
CA ASP A 49 -0.71 13.22 3.35
C ASP A 49 -1.17 14.67 3.15
N ALA A 50 -0.66 15.34 2.12
CA ALA A 50 -1.06 16.71 1.77
C ALA A 50 -2.54 16.82 1.39
N LEU A 51 -3.08 15.85 0.65
CA LEU A 51 -4.51 15.80 0.31
C LEU A 51 -5.37 15.51 1.54
N GLY A 52 -4.91 14.67 2.45
CA GLY A 52 -5.59 14.38 3.72
C GLY A 52 -5.76 15.61 4.62
N ALA A 53 -4.82 16.56 4.55
CA ALA A 53 -4.94 17.84 5.23
C ALA A 53 -6.03 18.75 4.64
N GLN A 54 -6.25 18.66 3.33
CA GLN A 54 -7.19 19.54 2.61
C GLN A 54 -8.60 18.97 2.56
N GLU A 55 -8.73 17.64 2.51
CA GLU A 55 -10.02 16.97 2.34
C GLU A 55 -10.22 15.91 3.45
N PRO A 56 -11.04 16.21 4.46
CA PRO A 56 -11.24 15.31 5.61
C PRO A 56 -12.01 14.02 5.26
N ARG A 57 -12.64 13.93 4.08
CA ARG A 57 -13.30 12.70 3.61
C ARG A 57 -12.31 11.66 3.09
N ILE A 58 -11.07 12.03 2.80
CA ILE A 58 -10.05 11.07 2.37
C ILE A 58 -9.71 10.15 3.53
N CYS A 59 -9.80 8.86 3.27
CA CYS A 59 -9.32 7.80 4.16
C CYS A 59 -8.47 6.79 3.39
N ALA A 60 -7.49 6.22 4.05
CA ALA A 60 -6.55 5.27 3.48
C ALA A 60 -6.82 3.88 4.02
N ILE A 61 -6.74 2.87 3.16
CA ILE A 61 -6.92 1.47 3.52
C ILE A 61 -5.77 0.66 2.94
N THR A 62 -5.20 -0.23 3.74
CA THR A 62 -4.17 -1.17 3.28
C THR A 62 -4.38 -2.53 3.92
N ALA A 63 -3.69 -3.55 3.43
CA ALA A 63 -3.77 -4.93 3.91
C ALA A 63 -2.39 -5.43 4.35
N ALA A 64 -1.98 -5.08 5.58
CA ALA A 64 -0.68 -5.39 6.18
C ALA A 64 0.52 -4.84 5.38
N MET A 65 0.34 -3.72 4.68
CA MET A 65 1.35 -3.12 3.80
C MET A 65 1.59 -1.63 4.09
N LEU A 66 1.27 -1.16 5.29
CA LEU A 66 1.29 0.26 5.66
C LEU A 66 2.59 0.95 5.22
N ARG A 67 3.72 0.41 5.68
CA ARG A 67 5.04 0.95 5.34
C ARG A 67 5.40 0.73 3.87
N GLY A 68 5.08 -0.44 3.34
CA GLY A 68 5.44 -0.80 1.97
C GLY A 68 4.74 0.03 0.90
N THR A 69 3.57 0.57 1.20
CA THR A 69 2.79 1.44 0.32
C THR A 69 2.98 2.93 0.60
N GLY A 70 3.81 3.30 1.61
CA GLY A 70 4.09 4.70 1.94
C GLY A 70 2.96 5.39 2.72
N LEU A 71 2.15 4.66 3.48
CA LEU A 71 1.08 5.24 4.29
C LEU A 71 1.49 5.62 5.71
N ASP A 72 2.79 5.50 6.08
CA ASP A 72 3.28 5.77 7.43
C ASP A 72 2.96 7.20 7.91
N ALA A 73 3.21 8.20 7.08
CA ALA A 73 2.94 9.60 7.41
C ALA A 73 1.44 9.85 7.58
N PHE A 74 0.62 9.37 6.64
CA PHE A 74 -0.83 9.49 6.71
C PHE A 74 -1.41 8.83 7.96
N ALA A 75 -0.93 7.63 8.31
CA ALA A 75 -1.36 6.92 9.51
C ALA A 75 -0.96 7.65 10.81
N ALA A 76 0.20 8.31 10.81
CA ALA A 76 0.66 9.09 11.96
C ALA A 76 -0.16 10.38 12.15
N HIS A 77 -0.50 11.08 11.05
CA HIS A 77 -1.24 12.33 11.10
C HIS A 77 -2.76 12.14 11.21
N TYR A 78 -3.31 11.07 10.61
CA TYR A 78 -4.76 10.81 10.53
C TYR A 78 -5.11 9.37 10.96
N PRO A 79 -4.80 8.95 12.21
CA PRO A 79 -4.98 7.57 12.64
C PRO A 79 -6.43 7.08 12.56
N GLU A 80 -7.41 7.96 12.75
CA GLU A 80 -8.83 7.62 12.63
C GLU A 80 -9.33 7.48 11.18
N ARG A 81 -8.51 7.80 10.20
CA ARG A 81 -8.81 7.71 8.76
C ARG A 81 -7.87 6.77 8.03
N CYS A 82 -7.02 6.05 8.74
CA CYS A 82 -6.12 5.06 8.18
C CYS A 82 -6.43 3.67 8.74
N PHE A 83 -6.75 2.74 7.85
CA PHE A 83 -7.21 1.40 8.22
C PHE A 83 -6.25 0.35 7.66
N ASP A 84 -5.56 -0.36 8.53
CA ASP A 84 -4.84 -1.59 8.17
C ASP A 84 -5.71 -2.79 8.54
N VAL A 85 -6.23 -3.48 7.54
CA VAL A 85 -7.15 -4.61 7.74
C VAL A 85 -6.42 -5.95 7.95
N GLY A 86 -5.10 -5.94 8.06
CA GLY A 86 -4.30 -7.16 8.07
C GLY A 86 -4.23 -7.81 6.69
N ILE A 87 -3.86 -9.09 6.62
CA ILE A 87 -3.77 -9.84 5.35
C ILE A 87 -5.18 -10.23 4.90
N ALA A 88 -5.98 -9.25 4.46
CA ALA A 88 -7.38 -9.41 4.09
C ALA A 88 -7.77 -8.44 2.94
N GLU A 89 -7.18 -8.64 1.78
CA GLU A 89 -7.30 -7.75 0.62
C GLU A 89 -8.75 -7.61 0.14
N GLY A 90 -9.51 -8.70 0.14
CA GLY A 90 -10.93 -8.67 -0.19
C GLY A 90 -11.73 -7.78 0.77
N HIS A 91 -11.43 -7.85 2.07
CA HIS A 91 -12.05 -6.99 3.07
C HIS A 91 -11.69 -5.51 2.85
N ALA A 92 -10.42 -5.21 2.51
CA ALA A 92 -10.00 -3.85 2.20
C ALA A 92 -10.86 -3.21 1.10
N VAL A 93 -11.12 -3.95 0.03
CA VAL A 93 -11.91 -3.49 -1.12
C VAL A 93 -13.40 -3.35 -0.75
N SER A 94 -14.00 -4.34 -0.10
CA SER A 94 -15.41 -4.26 0.33
C SER A 94 -15.64 -3.12 1.33
N MET A 95 -14.72 -2.93 2.27
CA MET A 95 -14.75 -1.82 3.23
C MET A 95 -14.67 -0.46 2.50
N ALA A 96 -13.78 -0.34 1.50
CA ALA A 96 -13.69 0.87 0.69
C ALA A 96 -15.01 1.19 -0.02
N GLY A 97 -15.67 0.18 -0.61
CA GLY A 97 -16.99 0.32 -1.20
C GLY A 97 -18.01 0.86 -0.19
N GLY A 98 -18.04 0.29 1.01
CA GLY A 98 -18.91 0.74 2.10
C GLY A 98 -18.66 2.18 2.53
N LEU A 99 -17.40 2.59 2.66
CA LEU A 99 -17.01 3.96 3.01
C LEU A 99 -17.36 4.96 1.89
N ALA A 100 -17.11 4.58 0.63
CA ALA A 100 -17.49 5.40 -0.53
C ALA A 100 -19.00 5.63 -0.59
N LYS A 101 -19.79 4.62 -0.28
CA LYS A 101 -21.25 4.73 -0.22
C LYS A 101 -21.74 5.70 0.87
N GLN A 102 -20.94 5.90 1.91
CA GLN A 102 -21.21 6.88 2.98
C GLN A 102 -20.63 8.27 2.68
N GLY A 103 -20.10 8.51 1.49
CA GLY A 103 -19.58 9.80 1.07
C GLY A 103 -18.10 10.06 1.42
N MET A 104 -17.40 9.06 1.90
CA MET A 104 -15.93 9.14 2.05
C MET A 104 -15.25 8.99 0.67
N ILE A 105 -13.97 9.35 0.64
CA ILE A 105 -13.08 9.18 -0.52
C ILE A 105 -11.99 8.18 -0.13
N PRO A 106 -12.27 6.87 -0.22
CA PRO A 106 -11.31 5.85 0.17
C PRO A 106 -10.22 5.67 -0.88
N VAL A 107 -8.98 5.58 -0.41
CA VAL A 107 -7.79 5.25 -1.18
C VAL A 107 -7.28 3.90 -0.69
N VAL A 108 -7.38 2.87 -1.51
CA VAL A 108 -6.87 1.54 -1.22
C VAL A 108 -5.45 1.42 -1.75
N ALA A 109 -4.46 1.43 -0.86
CA ALA A 109 -3.05 1.29 -1.21
C ALA A 109 -2.64 -0.19 -1.04
N ILE A 110 -2.31 -0.84 -2.16
CA ILE A 110 -2.11 -2.29 -2.19
C ILE A 110 -1.13 -2.69 -3.29
N TYR A 111 -0.37 -3.77 -3.09
CA TYR A 111 0.49 -4.30 -4.15
C TYR A 111 -0.34 -5.01 -5.23
N SER A 112 0.09 -4.84 -6.48
CA SER A 112 -0.60 -5.40 -7.65
C SER A 112 -0.85 -6.90 -7.55
N THR A 113 0.14 -7.66 -7.07
CA THR A 113 0.03 -9.10 -6.91
C THR A 113 -1.01 -9.52 -5.87
N PHE A 114 -1.21 -8.72 -4.82
CA PHE A 114 -2.18 -9.01 -3.75
C PHE A 114 -3.59 -8.54 -4.10
N LEU A 115 -3.74 -7.51 -4.93
CA LEU A 115 -5.04 -7.05 -5.40
C LEU A 115 -5.81 -8.15 -6.18
N GLN A 116 -5.10 -9.13 -6.76
CA GLN A 116 -5.73 -10.27 -7.42
C GLN A 116 -6.67 -11.06 -6.51
N ARG A 117 -6.41 -11.10 -5.18
CA ARG A 117 -7.27 -11.77 -4.19
C ARG A 117 -8.61 -11.06 -3.98
N ALA A 118 -8.73 -9.82 -4.42
CA ALA A 118 -9.90 -8.98 -4.24
C ALA A 118 -10.66 -8.71 -5.55
N TYR A 119 -10.41 -9.50 -6.59
CA TYR A 119 -10.97 -9.26 -7.91
C TYR A 119 -12.52 -9.26 -7.91
N ASP A 120 -13.15 -10.23 -7.26
CA ASP A 120 -14.60 -10.31 -7.16
C ASP A 120 -15.17 -9.11 -6.41
N MET A 121 -14.55 -8.73 -5.29
CA MET A 121 -14.97 -7.58 -4.48
C MET A 121 -14.83 -6.26 -5.27
N LEU A 122 -13.78 -6.14 -6.07
CA LEU A 122 -13.59 -4.97 -6.92
C LEU A 122 -14.74 -4.84 -7.95
N LEU A 123 -15.15 -5.95 -8.55
CA LEU A 123 -16.27 -5.95 -9.49
C LEU A 123 -17.60 -5.74 -8.78
N GLN A 124 -17.90 -6.55 -7.76
CA GLN A 124 -19.22 -6.60 -7.11
C GLN A 124 -19.46 -5.41 -6.20
N ASP A 125 -18.48 -5.09 -5.35
CA ASP A 125 -18.69 -4.15 -4.23
C ASP A 125 -18.32 -2.70 -4.61
N VAL A 126 -17.59 -2.51 -5.74
CA VAL A 126 -17.17 -1.18 -6.18
C VAL A 126 -17.68 -0.87 -7.59
N ALA A 127 -17.20 -1.62 -8.61
CA ALA A 127 -17.45 -1.25 -10.01
C ALA A 127 -18.92 -1.36 -10.41
N MET A 128 -19.60 -2.47 -10.09
CA MET A 128 -21.02 -2.65 -10.41
C MET A 128 -21.93 -1.66 -9.68
N LEU A 129 -21.50 -1.18 -8.52
CA LEU A 129 -22.25 -0.20 -7.74
C LEU A 129 -21.90 1.26 -8.13
N GLY A 130 -20.95 1.47 -9.05
CA GLY A 130 -20.49 2.79 -9.49
C GLY A 130 -19.93 3.64 -8.35
N LEU A 131 -19.25 3.02 -7.38
CA LEU A 131 -18.72 3.71 -6.21
C LEU A 131 -17.34 4.31 -6.51
N HIS A 132 -17.11 5.54 -6.04
CA HIS A 132 -15.84 6.23 -6.20
C HIS A 132 -14.81 5.74 -5.18
N VAL A 133 -13.96 4.82 -5.59
CA VAL A 133 -12.82 4.29 -4.83
C VAL A 133 -11.54 4.49 -5.63
N VAL A 134 -10.51 5.03 -5.01
CA VAL A 134 -9.18 5.17 -5.62
C VAL A 134 -8.32 3.97 -5.24
N PHE A 135 -7.75 3.29 -6.23
CA PHE A 135 -6.80 2.20 -6.02
C PHE A 135 -5.39 2.68 -6.35
N ALA A 136 -4.58 2.85 -5.32
CA ALA A 136 -3.15 3.12 -5.45
C ALA A 136 -2.42 1.77 -5.51
N VAL A 137 -2.20 1.29 -6.74
CA VAL A 137 -1.61 -0.03 -6.98
C VAL A 137 -0.11 0.11 -7.10
N ASP A 138 0.60 -0.34 -6.07
CA ASP A 138 2.06 -0.33 -6.03
C ASP A 138 2.64 -1.62 -6.63
N ARG A 139 3.90 -1.57 -7.04
CA ARG A 139 4.66 -2.68 -7.64
C ARG A 139 3.97 -3.27 -8.89
N ALA A 140 3.32 -2.41 -9.65
CA ALA A 140 2.71 -2.75 -10.94
C ALA A 140 3.70 -2.46 -12.07
N GLY A 141 4.45 -3.46 -12.52
CA GLY A 141 5.43 -3.29 -13.59
C GLY A 141 6.59 -4.27 -13.52
N LEU A 142 7.68 -3.95 -14.19
CA LEU A 142 8.89 -4.74 -14.18
C LEU A 142 9.66 -4.52 -12.88
N VAL A 143 9.93 -5.61 -12.17
CA VAL A 143 10.71 -5.60 -10.93
C VAL A 143 12.08 -6.21 -11.20
N GLY A 144 13.13 -5.42 -11.00
CA GLY A 144 14.51 -5.78 -11.38
C GLY A 144 15.10 -6.99 -10.65
N GLY A 145 14.57 -7.35 -9.48
CA GLY A 145 15.07 -8.49 -8.69
C GLY A 145 14.43 -9.82 -9.02
N ASP A 146 13.19 -9.84 -9.45
CA ASP A 146 12.39 -11.06 -9.61
C ASP A 146 12.28 -11.54 -11.06
N GLY A 147 12.75 -10.77 -12.03
CA GLY A 147 12.68 -11.11 -13.45
C GLY A 147 11.27 -11.31 -13.99
N GLY A 148 10.26 -10.95 -13.22
CA GLY A 148 8.84 -11.08 -13.54
C GLY A 148 8.15 -9.75 -13.75
N ALA A 149 7.18 -9.69 -14.65
CA ALA A 149 6.26 -8.57 -14.76
C ALA A 149 5.01 -8.91 -13.94
N PHE A 150 4.85 -8.27 -12.79
CA PHE A 150 3.61 -8.31 -12.04
C PHE A 150 2.74 -7.14 -12.49
N GLY A 151 1.80 -7.40 -13.37
CA GLY A 151 0.85 -6.41 -13.84
C GLY A 151 -0.54 -7.00 -13.95
N PHE A 152 -1.55 -6.24 -13.60
CA PHE A 152 -2.93 -6.56 -13.96
C PHE A 152 -3.01 -6.58 -15.49
N ALA A 153 -3.11 -7.77 -16.08
CA ALA A 153 -3.32 -7.94 -17.50
C ALA A 153 -4.74 -7.48 -17.88
N GLY A 154 -4.95 -6.20 -17.96
CA GLY A 154 -6.26 -5.62 -18.25
C GLY A 154 -6.29 -4.10 -18.17
N VAL A 155 -5.34 -3.49 -17.49
CA VAL A 155 -5.22 -2.02 -17.46
C VAL A 155 -4.24 -1.59 -18.54
N ARG A 156 -4.74 -1.30 -19.72
CA ARG A 156 -3.97 -0.59 -20.76
C ARG A 156 -3.76 0.85 -20.28
N GLY A 157 -2.61 1.15 -19.79
CA GLY A 157 -2.22 2.51 -19.47
C GLY A 157 -0.84 2.56 -18.88
N CYS A 158 0.10 3.00 -19.69
CA CYS A 158 1.39 3.60 -19.34
C CYS A 158 1.99 3.22 -17.99
N GLY A 159 3.27 2.79 -18.00
CA GLY A 159 4.16 2.46 -16.89
C GLY A 159 4.13 3.42 -15.70
N PHE A 160 3.03 3.46 -15.05
CA PHE A 160 2.81 4.12 -13.77
C PHE A 160 2.37 3.03 -12.78
N ALA A 161 2.90 3.05 -11.58
CA ALA A 161 2.14 2.67 -10.43
C ALA A 161 0.87 3.55 -10.50
N GLY A 162 -0.19 3.02 -11.14
CA GLY A 162 -1.29 3.86 -11.55
C GLY A 162 -2.32 3.93 -10.44
N ALA A 163 -2.70 5.12 -10.03
CA ALA A 163 -3.95 5.29 -9.34
C ALA A 163 -5.07 4.99 -10.36
N ILE A 164 -5.86 3.94 -10.12
CA ILE A 164 -7.08 3.66 -10.86
C ILE A 164 -8.21 4.26 -10.03
N ALA A 165 -8.84 5.32 -10.54
CA ALA A 165 -10.11 5.78 -10.03
C ALA A 165 -11.20 5.02 -10.80
N LEU A 166 -12.05 4.30 -10.09
CA LEU A 166 -13.28 3.70 -10.61
C LEU A 166 -14.46 4.58 -10.24
#